data_85e9f234a5c72772677a2d8a402bee29
#
_entry.id   85e9f234a5c72772677a2d8a402bee29
#
_cell.length_a   1.000
_cell.length_b   1.000
_cell.length_c   1.000
_cell.angle_alpha   90.00
_cell.angle_beta   90.00
_cell.angle_gamma   90.00
#
_symmetry.space_group_name_H-M   'P 1'
#
loop_
_entity.id
_entity.type
_entity.pdbx_description
1 polymer ?
#
loop_
_entity_poly.entity_id
_entity_poly.type
_entity_poly.pdbx_seq_one_letter_code
_entity_poly.pdbx_strand_id
1 'polypeptide(L)'
;ISLLKIQLAQLMNVDGGQFEIETKDQEYISNPVTLLVDHNQAVTNTNMHKLLSKNIEAKQLEKKIERGKLLPYFGVGAGYYQYNDIFKNRNPSTMVHATLTLPISDWWGGSYNLRKKQTQIDRAEYEKKDTDQKLFVMFQSYWNKLNENYNKLLLAKQAIETAEENVRINKDQYQNGLSILSDLID
;
A
#
# COMPACT_ATOMS: atom_id res chain seq x y z
N ILE A 1 -22.93 -11.37 -10.64
CA ILE A 1 -22.06 -11.50 -11.84
C ILE A 1 -21.96 -10.17 -12.60
N SER A 2 -23.06 -9.41 -12.82
CA SER A 2 -23.03 -8.12 -13.53
C SER A 2 -22.14 -7.06 -12.88
N LEU A 3 -22.19 -6.92 -11.55
CA LEU A 3 -21.38 -5.96 -10.80
C LEU A 3 -19.87 -6.24 -10.93
N LEU A 4 -19.49 -7.52 -10.86
CA LEU A 4 -18.08 -7.92 -11.00
C LEU A 4 -17.56 -7.69 -12.43
N LYS A 5 -18.42 -7.88 -13.45
CA LYS A 5 -18.06 -7.54 -14.82
C LYS A 5 -17.81 -6.04 -14.99
N ILE A 6 -18.66 -5.19 -14.40
CA ILE A 6 -18.48 -3.72 -14.43
C ILE A 6 -17.19 -3.30 -13.73
N GLN A 7 -16.87 -3.89 -12.57
CA GLN A 7 -15.62 -3.62 -11.85
C GLN A 7 -14.39 -4.06 -12.66
N LEU A 8 -14.47 -5.22 -13.31
CA LEU A 8 -13.39 -5.68 -14.19
C LEU A 8 -13.22 -4.77 -15.42
N ALA A 9 -14.33 -4.34 -16.04
CA ALA A 9 -14.31 -3.37 -17.14
C ALA A 9 -13.62 -2.06 -16.74
N GLN A 10 -13.93 -1.56 -15.54
CA GLN A 10 -13.30 -0.36 -14.99
C GLN A 10 -11.78 -0.54 -14.78
N LEU A 11 -11.36 -1.70 -14.26
CA LEU A 11 -9.94 -2.00 -14.07
C LEU A 11 -9.17 -2.14 -15.39
N MET A 12 -9.84 -2.66 -16.44
CA MET A 12 -9.26 -2.81 -17.77
C MET A 12 -9.39 -1.56 -18.65
N ASN A 13 -10.08 -0.52 -18.16
CA ASN A 13 -10.39 0.71 -18.90
C ASN A 13 -11.13 0.42 -20.24
N VAL A 14 -12.06 -0.54 -20.23
CA VAL A 14 -12.90 -0.92 -21.38
C VAL A 14 -14.33 -0.50 -21.08
N ASP A 15 -15.08 -0.09 -22.11
CA ASP A 15 -16.49 0.27 -21.95
C ASP A 15 -17.31 -0.90 -21.40
N GLY A 16 -18.05 -0.60 -20.32
CA GLY A 16 -18.62 -1.60 -19.46
C GLY A 16 -19.68 -2.46 -20.12
N GLY A 17 -19.41 -3.75 -20.25
CA GLY A 17 -20.44 -4.75 -20.30
C GLY A 17 -20.56 -5.60 -21.57
N GLN A 18 -19.74 -5.38 -22.59
CA GLN A 18 -19.84 -6.14 -23.87
C GLN A 18 -18.75 -7.23 -24.04
N PHE A 19 -18.07 -7.64 -22.98
CA PHE A 19 -17.09 -8.73 -23.07
C PHE A 19 -17.59 -9.99 -22.39
N GLU A 20 -17.29 -11.13 -22.95
CA GLU A 20 -17.45 -12.42 -22.31
C GLU A 20 -16.12 -12.84 -21.67
N ILE A 21 -16.24 -13.40 -20.47
CA ILE A 21 -15.07 -13.97 -19.79
C ILE A 21 -14.96 -15.41 -20.26
N GLU A 22 -13.98 -15.70 -21.10
CA GLU A 22 -13.63 -17.06 -21.45
C GLU A 22 -12.85 -17.67 -20.29
N THR A 23 -13.46 -18.58 -19.57
CA THR A 23 -12.78 -19.40 -18.56
C THR A 23 -12.16 -20.60 -19.26
N LYS A 24 -10.83 -20.62 -19.40
CA LYS A 24 -10.14 -21.88 -19.68
C LYS A 24 -10.35 -22.78 -18.47
N ASP A 25 -10.87 -23.96 -18.70
CA ASP A 25 -10.93 -25.00 -17.68
C ASP A 25 -9.53 -25.22 -17.11
N GLN A 26 -9.26 -24.67 -15.96
CA GLN A 26 -8.01 -24.92 -15.24
C GLN A 26 -8.14 -26.28 -14.58
N GLU A 27 -7.70 -27.29 -15.28
CA GLU A 27 -7.67 -28.68 -14.84
C GLU A 27 -6.80 -28.86 -13.57
N TYR A 28 -5.87 -27.91 -13.36
CA TYR A 28 -4.93 -27.94 -12.23
C TYR A 28 -5.13 -26.75 -11.29
N ILE A 29 -5.62 -27.06 -10.09
CA ILE A 29 -5.74 -26.10 -9.00
C ILE A 29 -4.56 -26.29 -8.06
N SER A 30 -3.67 -25.32 -8.00
CA SER A 30 -2.51 -25.36 -7.11
C SER A 30 -2.95 -25.37 -5.65
N ASN A 31 -2.33 -26.24 -4.86
CA ASN A 31 -2.58 -26.25 -3.41
C ASN A 31 -2.07 -24.93 -2.81
N PRO A 32 -2.89 -24.18 -2.05
CA PRO A 32 -2.49 -22.91 -1.42
C PRO A 32 -1.24 -23.02 -0.54
N VAL A 33 -0.98 -24.17 0.07
CA VAL A 33 0.18 -24.40 0.93
C VAL A 33 1.50 -24.12 0.21
N THR A 34 1.57 -24.31 -1.11
CA THR A 34 2.77 -23.99 -1.91
C THR A 34 3.04 -22.48 -2.02
N LEU A 35 2.03 -21.65 -1.75
CA LEU A 35 2.09 -20.19 -1.79
C LEU A 35 2.26 -19.57 -0.39
N LEU A 36 2.38 -20.39 0.65
CA LEU A 36 2.53 -19.91 2.02
C LEU A 36 3.85 -19.14 2.18
N VAL A 37 3.73 -17.86 2.50
CA VAL A 37 4.85 -17.00 2.87
C VAL A 37 4.68 -16.57 4.33
N ASP A 38 5.78 -16.41 5.05
CA ASP A 38 5.73 -15.83 6.39
C ASP A 38 5.06 -14.44 6.34
N HIS A 39 3.98 -14.28 7.09
CA HIS A 39 3.20 -13.05 7.12
C HIS A 39 4.03 -11.85 7.61
N ASN A 40 4.98 -12.03 8.52
CA ASN A 40 5.88 -10.96 8.96
C ASN A 40 6.78 -10.50 7.80
N GLN A 41 7.31 -11.44 7.04
CA GLN A 41 8.11 -11.13 5.87
C GLN A 41 7.27 -10.46 4.78
N ALA A 42 6.03 -10.90 4.59
CA ALA A 42 5.10 -10.27 3.65
C ALA A 42 4.82 -8.81 4.05
N VAL A 43 4.57 -8.52 5.34
CA VAL A 43 4.34 -7.17 5.85
C VAL A 43 5.53 -6.26 5.55
N THR A 44 6.76 -6.69 5.85
CA THR A 44 7.97 -5.87 5.64
C THR A 44 8.24 -5.55 4.18
N ASN A 45 7.77 -6.40 3.26
CA ASN A 45 7.90 -6.21 1.82
C ASN A 45 6.84 -5.27 1.22
N THR A 46 5.77 -4.94 1.97
CA THR A 46 4.71 -4.06 1.47
C THR A 46 5.20 -2.64 1.22
N ASN A 47 4.60 -1.98 0.23
CA ASN A 47 4.86 -0.57 -0.04
C ASN A 47 4.42 0.33 1.14
N MET A 48 3.37 -0.07 1.88
CA MET A 48 2.88 0.65 3.05
C MET A 48 3.93 0.66 4.17
N HIS A 49 4.52 -0.49 4.51
CA HIS A 49 5.60 -0.58 5.49
C HIS A 49 6.80 0.29 5.11
N LYS A 50 7.22 0.23 3.83
CA LYS A 50 8.32 1.05 3.30
C LYS A 50 8.01 2.55 3.36
N LEU A 51 6.78 2.94 3.00
CA LEU A 51 6.32 4.32 3.05
C LEU A 51 6.36 4.88 4.48
N LEU A 52 5.81 4.13 5.45
CA LEU A 52 5.81 4.55 6.86
C LEU A 52 7.23 4.63 7.43
N SER A 53 8.12 3.71 7.03
CA SER A 53 9.54 3.78 7.41
C SER A 53 10.21 5.05 6.88
N LYS A 54 9.93 5.43 5.63
CA LYS A 54 10.42 6.69 5.04
C LYS A 54 9.79 7.92 5.67
N ASN A 55 8.54 7.85 6.11
CA ASN A 55 7.91 8.94 6.85
C ASN A 55 8.61 9.18 8.20
N ILE A 56 8.96 8.13 8.94
CA ILE A 56 9.74 8.25 10.19
C ILE A 56 11.09 8.92 9.91
N GLU A 57 11.81 8.48 8.88
CA GLU A 57 13.09 9.07 8.48
C GLU A 57 12.93 10.58 8.14
N ALA A 58 11.88 10.94 7.41
CA ALA A 58 11.56 12.34 7.10
C ALA A 58 11.31 13.15 8.38
N LYS A 59 10.56 12.62 9.36
CA LYS A 59 10.33 13.28 10.65
C LYS A 59 11.62 13.45 11.46
N GLN A 60 12.53 12.50 11.42
CA GLN A 60 13.85 12.60 12.05
C GLN A 60 14.70 13.68 11.39
N LEU A 61 14.65 13.80 10.05
CA LEU A 61 15.33 14.88 9.32
C LEU A 61 14.71 16.24 9.65
N GLU A 62 13.37 16.35 9.74
CA GLU A 62 12.71 17.60 10.18
C GLU A 62 13.20 18.04 11.57
N LYS A 63 13.37 17.09 12.52
CA LYS A 63 13.92 17.37 13.85
C LYS A 63 15.36 17.85 13.76
N LYS A 64 16.20 17.26 12.88
CA LYS A 64 17.59 17.71 12.65
C LYS A 64 17.62 19.13 12.09
N ILE A 65 16.73 19.46 11.14
CA ILE A 65 16.60 20.80 10.59
C ILE A 65 16.24 21.81 11.69
N GLU A 66 15.26 21.46 12.52
CA GLU A 66 14.84 22.33 13.63
C GLU A 66 15.98 22.56 14.63
N ARG A 67 16.76 21.50 14.93
CA ARG A 67 17.97 21.63 15.75
C ARG A 67 19.02 22.51 15.08
N GLY A 68 19.17 22.41 13.75
CA GLY A 68 20.11 23.23 12.98
C GLY A 68 19.81 24.74 13.07
N LYS A 69 18.52 25.11 13.13
CA LYS A 69 18.10 26.52 13.28
C LYS A 69 18.55 27.16 14.60
N LEU A 70 18.84 26.34 15.62
CA LEU A 70 19.33 26.82 16.91
C LEU A 70 20.84 27.02 16.94
N LEU A 71 21.56 26.64 15.88
CA LEU A 71 23.00 26.79 15.79
C LEU A 71 23.35 28.15 15.17
N PRO A 72 24.50 28.72 15.56
CA PRO A 72 25.05 29.89 14.88
C PRO A 72 25.26 29.60 13.38
N TYR A 73 24.94 30.55 12.53
CA TYR A 73 25.24 30.40 11.11
C TYR A 73 26.10 31.55 10.61
N PHE A 74 26.99 31.24 9.70
CA PHE A 74 27.92 32.15 9.08
C PHE A 74 27.54 32.33 7.61
N GLY A 75 27.41 33.59 7.18
CA GLY A 75 27.14 33.98 5.82
C GLY A 75 28.25 34.83 5.23
N VAL A 76 28.56 34.62 3.96
CA VAL A 76 29.46 35.49 3.18
C VAL A 76 28.67 35.99 2.00
N GLY A 77 28.76 37.30 1.76
CA GLY A 77 28.10 37.92 0.64
C GLY A 77 29.03 38.90 -0.08
N ALA A 78 28.86 39.02 -1.39
CA ALA A 78 29.48 40.03 -2.21
C ALA A 78 28.42 40.76 -3.02
N GLY A 79 28.48 42.05 -3.04
CA GLY A 79 27.54 42.91 -3.77
C GLY A 79 28.25 43.94 -4.60
N TYR A 80 27.71 44.22 -5.76
CA TYR A 80 28.14 45.33 -6.63
C TYR A 80 27.03 46.37 -6.62
N TYR A 81 27.41 47.63 -6.24
CA TYR A 81 26.49 48.76 -6.16
C TYR A 81 26.96 49.87 -7.08
N GLN A 82 26.03 50.44 -7.80
CA GLN A 82 26.29 51.60 -8.63
C GLN A 82 25.43 52.75 -8.13
N TYR A 83 26.09 53.81 -7.59
CA TYR A 83 25.41 55.01 -7.17
C TYR A 83 25.43 56.02 -8.29
N ASN A 84 24.27 56.58 -8.62
CA ASN A 84 24.17 57.78 -9.42
C ASN A 84 24.14 58.96 -8.47
N ASP A 85 25.25 59.67 -8.38
CA ASP A 85 25.30 60.94 -7.64
C ASP A 85 24.55 62.04 -8.42
N ILE A 86 24.03 63.03 -7.69
CA ILE A 86 23.36 64.25 -8.24
C ILE A 86 24.17 64.91 -9.33
N PHE A 87 25.52 64.81 -9.29
CA PHE A 87 26.49 65.33 -10.25
C PHE A 87 26.77 64.36 -11.44
N LYS A 88 25.97 63.34 -11.69
CA LYS A 88 26.12 62.37 -12.82
C LYS A 88 27.44 61.57 -12.81
N ASN A 89 28.17 61.48 -11.72
CA ASN A 89 29.30 60.58 -11.60
C ASN A 89 28.83 59.15 -11.24
N ARG A 90 29.11 58.20 -12.09
CA ARG A 90 28.90 56.78 -11.83
C ARG A 90 30.08 56.24 -11.04
N ASN A 91 29.92 56.09 -9.74
CA ASN A 91 30.95 55.49 -8.91
C ASN A 91 30.57 54.01 -8.64
N PRO A 92 31.20 53.01 -9.30
CA PRO A 92 31.01 51.61 -8.98
C PRO A 92 31.67 51.31 -7.64
N SER A 93 30.91 50.65 -6.76
CA SER A 93 31.43 50.18 -5.46
C SER A 93 31.18 48.66 -5.33
N THR A 94 32.20 47.93 -4.94
CA THR A 94 32.12 46.53 -4.62
C THR A 94 32.24 46.37 -3.10
N MET A 95 31.30 45.64 -2.51
CA MET A 95 31.32 45.32 -1.08
C MET A 95 31.38 43.84 -0.88
N VAL A 96 32.30 43.39 -0.04
CA VAL A 96 32.35 42.03 0.47
C VAL A 96 32.04 42.08 1.96
N HIS A 97 31.13 41.26 2.44
CA HIS A 97 30.76 41.23 3.85
C HIS A 97 30.67 39.80 4.37
N ALA A 98 30.96 39.62 5.62
CA ALA A 98 30.75 38.40 6.36
C ALA A 98 29.82 38.68 7.54
N THR A 99 28.84 37.81 7.74
CA THR A 99 27.86 37.89 8.84
C THR A 99 27.91 36.66 9.68
N LEU A 100 27.91 36.82 11.01
CA LEU A 100 27.68 35.77 11.97
C LEU A 100 26.37 36.06 12.69
N THR A 101 25.41 35.15 12.55
CA THR A 101 24.10 35.27 13.20
C THR A 101 23.96 34.28 14.30
N LEU A 102 23.61 34.75 15.50
CA LEU A 102 23.35 33.96 16.70
C LEU A 102 21.86 34.05 17.01
N PRO A 103 21.07 32.94 16.89
CA PRO A 103 19.61 32.94 17.09
C PRO A 103 19.26 32.87 18.59
N ILE A 104 19.68 33.86 19.39
CA ILE A 104 19.52 33.87 20.86
C ILE A 104 18.04 33.79 21.27
N SER A 105 17.15 34.51 20.54
CA SER A 105 15.71 34.50 20.78
C SER A 105 15.08 33.12 20.60
N ASP A 106 15.61 32.34 19.67
CA ASP A 106 15.07 31.04 19.33
C ASP A 106 15.44 29.94 20.33
N TRP A 107 16.46 30.20 21.16
CA TRP A 107 16.89 29.24 22.18
C TRP A 107 15.83 29.02 23.25
N TRP A 108 15.07 30.07 23.63
CA TRP A 108 14.00 29.95 24.65
C TRP A 108 12.81 29.09 24.17
N GLY A 109 12.42 29.18 22.90
CA GLY A 109 11.34 28.41 22.32
C GLY A 109 11.79 27.08 21.71
N GLY A 110 13.07 26.97 21.35
CA GLY A 110 13.63 25.85 20.57
C GLY A 110 13.50 24.49 21.24
N SER A 111 13.61 24.44 22.58
CA SER A 111 13.42 23.21 23.34
C SER A 111 12.01 22.63 23.20
N TYR A 112 10.98 23.48 23.18
CA TYR A 112 9.58 23.06 22.97
C TYR A 112 9.38 22.56 21.54
N ASN A 113 9.96 23.24 20.55
CA ASN A 113 9.88 22.81 19.16
C ASN A 113 10.56 21.46 18.94
N LEU A 114 11.72 21.22 19.55
CA LEU A 114 12.39 19.93 19.50
C LEU A 114 11.60 18.80 20.17
N ARG A 115 10.95 19.08 21.33
CA ARG A 115 10.05 18.13 21.98
C ARG A 115 8.83 17.81 21.11
N LYS A 116 8.22 18.86 20.52
CA LYS A 116 7.10 18.68 19.57
C LYS A 116 7.52 17.79 18.40
N LYS A 117 8.71 18.01 17.81
CA LYS A 117 9.22 17.18 16.73
C LYS A 117 9.49 15.73 17.19
N GLN A 118 10.00 15.54 18.43
CA GLN A 118 10.17 14.20 18.99
C GLN A 118 8.82 13.48 19.11
N THR A 119 7.80 14.14 19.66
CA THR A 119 6.44 13.55 19.77
C THR A 119 5.87 13.19 18.39
N GLN A 120 6.19 13.95 17.35
CA GLN A 120 5.77 13.61 15.98
C GLN A 120 6.48 12.35 15.45
N ILE A 121 7.75 12.14 15.81
CA ILE A 121 8.49 10.90 15.50
C ILE A 121 7.86 9.72 16.23
N ASP A 122 7.67 9.85 17.55
CA ASP A 122 7.08 8.80 18.39
C ASP A 122 5.70 8.40 17.86
N ARG A 123 4.87 9.38 17.47
CA ARG A 123 3.57 9.14 16.84
C ARG A 123 3.69 8.36 15.53
N ALA A 124 4.62 8.74 14.67
CA ALA A 124 4.84 8.04 13.39
C ALA A 124 5.33 6.60 13.59
N GLU A 125 6.13 6.34 14.62
CA GLU A 125 6.58 5.00 15.01
C GLU A 125 5.40 4.13 15.50
N TYR A 126 4.53 4.69 16.36
CA TYR A 126 3.32 3.99 16.80
C TYR A 126 2.35 3.73 15.66
N GLU A 127 2.16 4.68 14.75
CA GLU A 127 1.32 4.53 13.56
C GLU A 127 1.84 3.43 12.64
N LYS A 128 3.16 3.37 12.43
CA LYS A 128 3.81 2.29 11.68
C LYS A 128 3.56 0.93 12.34
N LYS A 129 3.78 0.82 13.65
CA LYS A 129 3.57 -0.42 14.40
C LYS A 129 2.11 -0.89 14.32
N ASP A 130 1.15 0.01 14.50
CA ASP A 130 -0.29 -0.29 14.39
C ASP A 130 -0.66 -0.75 12.98
N THR A 131 -0.13 -0.08 11.96
CA THR A 131 -0.37 -0.44 10.57
C THR A 131 0.26 -1.81 10.23
N ASP A 132 1.47 -2.09 10.68
CA ASP A 132 2.12 -3.39 10.49
C ASP A 132 1.30 -4.53 11.12
N GLN A 133 0.73 -4.31 12.32
CA GLN A 133 -0.17 -5.28 12.95
C GLN A 133 -1.47 -5.47 12.16
N LYS A 134 -2.07 -4.40 11.65
CA LYS A 134 -3.26 -4.49 10.79
C LYS A 134 -2.98 -5.24 9.50
N LEU A 135 -1.84 -4.99 8.87
CA LEU A 135 -1.42 -5.72 7.68
C LEU A 135 -1.23 -7.21 7.97
N PHE A 136 -0.61 -7.55 9.11
CA PHE A 136 -0.45 -8.95 9.52
C PHE A 136 -1.81 -9.65 9.66
N VAL A 137 -2.76 -9.05 10.37
CA VAL A 137 -4.13 -9.60 10.52
C VAL A 137 -4.84 -9.71 9.17
N MET A 138 -4.65 -8.73 8.29
CA MET A 138 -5.22 -8.76 6.94
C MET A 138 -4.65 -9.93 6.10
N PHE A 139 -3.35 -10.15 6.12
CA PHE A 139 -2.74 -11.30 5.44
C PHE A 139 -3.24 -12.62 5.99
N GLN A 140 -3.34 -12.74 7.32
CA GLN A 140 -3.90 -13.93 7.95
C GLN A 140 -5.36 -14.17 7.51
N SER A 141 -6.16 -13.11 7.43
CA SER A 141 -7.55 -13.20 6.97
C SER A 141 -7.64 -13.65 5.50
N TYR A 142 -6.79 -13.10 4.63
CA TYR A 142 -6.75 -13.50 3.22
C TYR A 142 -6.27 -14.94 3.05
N TRP A 143 -5.31 -15.36 3.85
CA TRP A 143 -4.84 -16.74 3.87
C TRP A 143 -5.97 -17.70 4.25
N ASN A 144 -6.73 -17.39 5.30
CA ASN A 144 -7.87 -18.20 5.73
C ASN A 144 -8.95 -18.27 4.64
N LYS A 145 -9.27 -17.13 4.00
CA LYS A 145 -10.23 -17.10 2.87
C LYS A 145 -9.75 -17.90 1.68
N LEU A 146 -8.46 -17.85 1.39
CA LEU A 146 -7.88 -18.63 0.29
C LEU A 146 -8.05 -20.13 0.54
N ASN A 147 -7.73 -20.59 1.74
CA ASN A 147 -7.90 -22.00 2.13
C ASN A 147 -9.38 -22.42 2.14
N GLU A 148 -10.27 -21.57 2.65
CA GLU A 148 -11.71 -21.82 2.64
C GLU A 148 -12.24 -21.97 1.20
N ASN A 149 -11.85 -21.06 0.31
CA ASN A 149 -12.29 -21.12 -1.09
C ASN A 149 -11.70 -22.32 -1.82
N TYR A 150 -10.46 -22.70 -1.52
CA TYR A 150 -9.86 -23.91 -2.06
C TYR A 150 -10.63 -25.17 -1.63
N ASN A 151 -10.98 -25.27 -0.35
CA ASN A 151 -11.77 -26.38 0.16
C ASN A 151 -13.18 -26.43 -0.46
N LYS A 152 -13.84 -25.26 -0.62
CA LYS A 152 -15.13 -25.17 -1.31
C LYS A 152 -15.04 -25.65 -2.75
N LEU A 153 -13.96 -25.34 -3.43
CA LEU A 153 -13.72 -25.75 -4.80
C LEU A 153 -13.51 -27.27 -4.91
N LEU A 154 -12.76 -27.87 -3.98
CA LEU A 154 -12.60 -29.32 -3.92
C LEU A 154 -13.93 -30.03 -3.65
N LEU A 155 -14.73 -29.51 -2.71
CA LEU A 155 -16.07 -30.05 -2.42
C LEU A 155 -17.02 -29.92 -3.62
N ALA A 156 -16.99 -28.79 -4.32
CA ALA A 156 -17.80 -28.60 -5.52
C ALA A 156 -17.41 -29.58 -6.63
N LYS A 157 -16.11 -29.82 -6.83
CA LYS A 157 -15.62 -30.82 -7.79
C LYS A 157 -16.10 -32.21 -7.43
N GLN A 158 -15.99 -32.62 -6.17
CA GLN A 158 -16.47 -33.90 -5.68
C GLN A 158 -18.01 -34.05 -5.82
N ALA A 159 -18.74 -32.93 -5.58
CA ALA A 159 -20.21 -32.95 -5.77
C ALA A 159 -20.60 -33.14 -7.23
N ILE A 160 -19.86 -32.55 -8.17
CA ILE A 160 -20.08 -32.78 -9.62
C ILE A 160 -19.84 -34.25 -9.97
N GLU A 161 -18.71 -34.82 -9.57
CA GLU A 161 -18.40 -36.25 -9.80
C GLU A 161 -19.50 -37.17 -9.24
N THR A 162 -20.00 -36.87 -8.02
CA THR A 162 -21.09 -37.62 -7.41
C THR A 162 -22.41 -37.46 -8.18
N ALA A 163 -22.73 -36.25 -8.64
CA ALA A 163 -23.94 -36.00 -9.41
C ALA A 163 -23.88 -36.68 -10.78
N GLU A 164 -22.77 -36.68 -11.47
CA GLU A 164 -22.57 -37.37 -12.75
C GLU A 164 -22.75 -38.87 -12.58
N GLU A 165 -22.21 -39.48 -11.51
CA GLU A 165 -22.37 -40.88 -11.23
C GLU A 165 -23.83 -41.22 -10.88
N ASN A 166 -24.53 -40.39 -10.10
CA ASN A 166 -25.95 -40.57 -9.80
C ASN A 166 -26.81 -40.52 -11.08
N VAL A 167 -26.56 -39.57 -11.98
CA VAL A 167 -27.25 -39.51 -13.28
C VAL A 167 -26.98 -40.75 -14.10
N ARG A 168 -25.75 -41.26 -14.10
CA ARG A 168 -25.41 -42.52 -14.80
C ARG A 168 -26.20 -43.71 -14.23
N ILE A 169 -26.21 -43.84 -12.92
CA ILE A 169 -26.94 -44.95 -12.23
C ILE A 169 -28.45 -44.87 -12.50
N ASN A 170 -29.04 -43.66 -12.34
CA ASN A 170 -30.47 -43.46 -12.56
C ASN A 170 -30.88 -43.74 -14.01
N LYS A 171 -30.03 -43.34 -14.97
CA LYS A 171 -30.24 -43.65 -16.39
C LYS A 171 -30.17 -45.13 -16.67
N ASP A 172 -29.24 -45.88 -16.09
CA ASP A 172 -29.12 -47.31 -16.24
C ASP A 172 -30.34 -48.03 -15.63
N GLN A 173 -30.83 -47.60 -14.45
CA GLN A 173 -32.03 -48.16 -13.80
C GLN A 173 -33.28 -47.92 -14.64
N TYR A 174 -33.44 -46.69 -15.21
CA TYR A 174 -34.57 -46.38 -16.09
C TYR A 174 -34.56 -47.25 -17.35
N GLN A 175 -33.39 -47.41 -17.99
CA GLN A 175 -33.26 -48.27 -19.17
C GLN A 175 -33.59 -49.74 -18.92
N ASN A 176 -33.31 -50.19 -17.71
CA ASN A 176 -33.62 -51.55 -17.29
C ASN A 176 -35.06 -51.72 -16.71
N GLY A 177 -35.87 -50.65 -16.74
CA GLY A 177 -37.25 -50.68 -16.23
C GLY A 177 -37.38 -50.78 -14.72
N LEU A 178 -36.32 -50.44 -14.00
CA LEU A 178 -36.23 -50.51 -12.52
C LEU A 178 -36.59 -49.18 -11.84
N SER A 179 -36.72 -48.07 -12.59
CA SER A 179 -37.15 -46.74 -12.11
C SER A 179 -38.08 -46.05 -13.10
N ILE A 180 -38.85 -45.09 -12.62
CA ILE A 180 -39.77 -44.29 -13.43
C ILE A 180 -39.07 -42.99 -13.89
N LEU A 181 -39.63 -42.38 -14.96
CA LEU A 181 -39.04 -41.16 -15.55
C LEU A 181 -38.90 -39.99 -14.54
N SER A 182 -39.78 -39.89 -13.56
CA SER A 182 -39.72 -38.89 -12.48
C SER A 182 -38.41 -38.98 -11.69
N ASP A 183 -37.96 -40.19 -11.37
CA ASP A 183 -36.75 -40.44 -10.60
C ASP A 183 -35.47 -40.15 -11.39
N LEU A 184 -35.57 -40.02 -12.73
CA LEU A 184 -34.46 -39.64 -13.60
C LEU A 184 -34.30 -38.11 -13.72
N ILE A 185 -35.38 -37.35 -13.48
CA ILE A 185 -35.44 -35.91 -13.70
C ILE A 185 -35.20 -35.12 -12.40
N ASP A 186 -35.49 -35.72 -11.23
CA ASP A 186 -35.21 -35.17 -9.90
C ASP A 186 -33.71 -35.34 -9.52
#